data_7fa5f01b60324be5f83bf3665a509e11
#
_entry.id   7fa5f01b60324be5f83bf3665a509e11
#
_cell.length_a   1.000
_cell.length_b   1.000
_cell.length_c   1.000
_cell.angle_alpha   90.00
_cell.angle_beta   90.00
_cell.angle_gamma   90.00
#
_symmetry.space_group_name_H-M   'P 1'
#
loop_
_entity.id
_entity.type
_entity.pdbx_description
1 polymer ?
#
loop_
_entity_poly.entity_id
_entity_poly.type
_entity_poly.pdbx_seq_one_letter_code
_entity_poly.pdbx_strand_id
1 'polypeptide(L)'
;MKTIATLACSLTLLTPLALADNLGFDGNIVEPDCDAMGAWFDCRKIGTAPADVKRGYEYVHHTSKTLGPDGNKKYPDGTPYSTTTIACSSCHFTGGHVPFGTPMYQSPDKYAGLPYFRPLNYRRDLEDSIIDCFRNCMNAAQAPAKTDSVMRDMVAYIQWLADGVTDPNMQGPGWVNLPGNGLPAVDPNVANMTGNPIAGRNLYNAQCSKCHSKDGPGRGEYRRGENRPRVPALWGNDGYSRGAAFYNSQNLAGYIKEHMPMGDPLTLSAQAALDMAVYINDQPRPSGMANQMFCHTETDGIPGALRKPASWLVGCDYPGEPFTDQDILYGPWAPITAWRNAEINRLKGL
;
A
#
# COMPACT_ATOMS: atom_id res chain seq x y z
N MET A 1 50.28 -34.94 -20.62
CA MET A 1 48.94 -34.61 -21.11
C MET A 1 48.01 -34.50 -19.92
N LYS A 2 47.66 -33.28 -19.52
CA LYS A 2 46.71 -33.04 -18.41
C LYS A 2 45.39 -32.59 -19.04
N THR A 3 44.39 -33.41 -18.87
CA THR A 3 43.02 -33.15 -19.37
C THR A 3 42.34 -32.13 -18.44
N ILE A 4 42.00 -30.97 -18.97
CA ILE A 4 41.20 -29.94 -18.28
C ILE A 4 39.73 -30.28 -18.48
N ALA A 5 39.05 -30.65 -17.40
CA ALA A 5 37.63 -30.83 -17.42
C ALA A 5 36.94 -29.44 -17.28
N THR A 6 36.29 -29.03 -18.34
CA THR A 6 35.48 -27.81 -18.38
C THR A 6 34.13 -28.09 -17.68
N LEU A 7 33.93 -27.51 -16.49
CA LEU A 7 32.66 -27.54 -15.80
C LEU A 7 31.74 -26.49 -16.47
N ALA A 8 30.78 -26.96 -17.26
CA ALA A 8 29.71 -26.12 -17.78
C ALA A 8 28.74 -25.81 -16.68
N CYS A 9 28.78 -24.57 -16.17
CA CYS A 9 27.77 -24.02 -15.29
C CYS A 9 26.56 -23.67 -16.14
N SER A 10 25.55 -24.54 -16.14
CA SER A 10 24.26 -24.26 -16.75
C SER A 10 23.52 -23.25 -15.87
N LEU A 11 23.63 -21.97 -16.22
CA LEU A 11 22.72 -20.92 -15.74
C LEU A 11 21.33 -21.22 -16.33
N THR A 12 20.47 -21.85 -15.58
CA THR A 12 19.03 -21.85 -15.89
C THR A 12 18.54 -20.42 -15.68
N LEU A 13 18.41 -19.68 -16.77
CA LEU A 13 17.63 -18.45 -16.82
C LEU A 13 16.19 -18.81 -16.44
N LEU A 14 15.83 -18.56 -15.20
CA LEU A 14 14.43 -18.53 -14.76
C LEU A 14 13.72 -17.51 -15.65
N THR A 15 12.84 -17.98 -16.50
CA THR A 15 12.07 -17.13 -17.39
C THR A 15 11.15 -16.22 -16.57
N PRO A 16 10.95 -14.95 -16.98
CA PRO A 16 10.06 -14.02 -16.28
C PRO A 16 8.62 -14.53 -16.07
N LEU A 17 8.19 -15.56 -16.81
CA LEU A 17 6.90 -16.20 -16.64
C LEU A 17 6.79 -17.02 -15.33
N ALA A 18 7.86 -17.65 -14.87
CA ALA A 18 7.81 -18.47 -13.65
C ALA A 18 7.62 -17.63 -12.38
N LEU A 19 8.06 -16.37 -12.38
CA LEU A 19 7.81 -15.43 -11.30
C LEU A 19 6.35 -14.91 -11.31
N ALA A 20 5.72 -14.80 -12.48
CA ALA A 20 4.33 -14.34 -12.59
C ALA A 20 3.33 -15.37 -12.05
N ASP A 21 3.62 -16.65 -12.19
CA ASP A 21 2.75 -17.74 -11.71
C ASP A 21 2.72 -17.84 -10.19
N ASN A 22 3.80 -17.42 -9.51
CA ASN A 22 3.88 -17.39 -8.04
C ASN A 22 3.22 -16.14 -7.41
N LEU A 23 2.72 -15.21 -8.21
CA LEU A 23 2.13 -13.96 -7.73
C LEU A 23 0.58 -13.99 -7.71
N GLY A 24 -0.06 -15.13 -7.90
CA GLY A 24 -1.51 -15.35 -7.76
C GLY A 24 -2.38 -14.62 -8.76
N PHE A 25 -1.86 -14.36 -9.92
CA PHE A 25 -2.58 -13.66 -10.97
C PHE A 25 -3.61 -14.52 -11.71
N ASP A 26 -3.55 -15.83 -11.52
CA ASP A 26 -4.42 -16.83 -12.18
C ASP A 26 -5.66 -17.22 -11.36
N GLY A 27 -5.82 -16.67 -10.15
CA GLY A 27 -6.90 -16.99 -9.22
C GLY A 27 -6.61 -18.22 -8.35
N ASN A 28 -5.40 -18.77 -8.42
CA ASN A 28 -4.93 -19.80 -7.50
C ASN A 28 -4.52 -19.19 -6.16
N ILE A 29 -4.48 -19.99 -5.11
CA ILE A 29 -3.91 -19.58 -3.82
C ILE A 29 -2.43 -19.32 -4.03
N VAL A 30 -2.00 -18.08 -3.76
CA VAL A 30 -0.57 -17.75 -3.66
C VAL A 30 -0.12 -18.13 -2.28
N GLU A 31 0.68 -19.15 -2.22
CA GLU A 31 1.37 -19.48 -0.98
C GLU A 31 2.47 -18.44 -0.72
N PRO A 32 2.75 -18.10 0.56
CA PRO A 32 3.89 -17.26 0.90
C PRO A 32 5.19 -17.81 0.32
N ASP A 33 5.99 -16.94 -0.28
CA ASP A 33 7.33 -17.31 -0.71
C ASP A 33 8.25 -17.43 0.50
N CYS A 34 8.41 -18.66 0.97
CA CYS A 34 9.16 -18.98 2.17
C CYS A 34 10.63 -18.62 2.07
N ASP A 35 11.19 -18.69 0.88
CA ASP A 35 12.60 -18.33 0.65
C ASP A 35 12.78 -16.81 0.73
N ALA A 36 11.83 -16.04 0.23
CA ALA A 36 11.84 -14.59 0.30
C ALA A 36 11.54 -14.05 1.70
N MET A 37 10.72 -14.77 2.50
CA MET A 37 10.35 -14.36 3.87
C MET A 37 11.48 -14.55 4.87
N GLY A 38 12.43 -15.46 4.61
CA GLY A 38 13.56 -15.71 5.51
C GLY A 38 13.21 -16.47 6.79
N ALA A 39 14.22 -16.70 7.65
CA ALA A 39 14.09 -17.54 8.83
C ALA A 39 13.23 -16.94 9.97
N TRP A 40 12.82 -15.68 9.87
CA TRP A 40 12.00 -14.99 10.87
C TRP A 40 10.50 -15.23 10.70
N PHE A 41 10.10 -15.94 9.64
CA PHE A 41 8.71 -16.24 9.33
C PHE A 41 8.50 -17.76 9.24
N ASP A 42 7.58 -18.27 10.06
CA ASP A 42 7.11 -19.65 9.93
C ASP A 42 6.23 -19.76 8.69
N CYS A 43 6.76 -20.38 7.65
CA CYS A 43 6.11 -20.49 6.38
C CYS A 43 4.89 -21.39 6.41
N ARG A 44 3.75 -20.79 6.66
CA ARG A 44 2.45 -21.46 6.72
C ARG A 44 1.79 -21.43 5.34
N LYS A 45 1.21 -22.54 4.94
CA LYS A 45 0.50 -22.66 3.66
C LYS A 45 -0.97 -22.30 3.81
N ILE A 46 -1.46 -21.35 3.02
CA ILE A 46 -2.88 -20.96 2.96
C ILE A 46 -3.76 -22.18 2.64
N GLY A 47 -3.31 -23.08 1.77
CA GLY A 47 -4.02 -24.28 1.42
C GLY A 47 -4.40 -25.16 2.61
N THR A 48 -3.62 -25.12 3.70
CA THR A 48 -3.88 -25.89 4.94
C THR A 48 -4.47 -25.05 6.07
N ALA A 49 -4.66 -23.73 5.86
CA ALA A 49 -5.18 -22.82 6.88
C ALA A 49 -6.65 -23.11 7.24
N PRO A 50 -7.14 -22.67 8.41
CA PRO A 50 -8.55 -22.70 8.78
C PRO A 50 -9.46 -22.03 7.75
N ALA A 51 -10.74 -22.41 7.75
CA ALA A 51 -11.68 -21.95 6.72
C ALA A 51 -11.94 -20.43 6.74
N ASP A 52 -11.94 -19.81 7.92
CA ASP A 52 -12.06 -18.37 8.11
C ASP A 52 -10.83 -17.62 7.58
N VAL A 53 -9.64 -18.14 7.84
CA VAL A 53 -8.39 -17.61 7.29
C VAL A 53 -8.39 -17.68 5.76
N LYS A 54 -8.82 -18.80 5.17
CA LYS A 54 -8.95 -18.92 3.71
C LYS A 54 -9.94 -17.93 3.12
N ARG A 55 -11.08 -17.71 3.75
CA ARG A 55 -12.02 -16.66 3.32
C ARG A 55 -11.44 -15.27 3.45
N GLY A 56 -10.74 -14.99 4.56
CA GLY A 56 -10.03 -13.73 4.76
C GLY A 56 -8.96 -13.47 3.69
N TYR A 57 -8.18 -14.50 3.34
CA TYR A 57 -7.26 -14.46 2.21
C TYR A 57 -7.99 -14.07 0.91
N GLU A 58 -9.10 -14.71 0.58
CA GLU A 58 -9.89 -14.39 -0.62
C GLU A 58 -10.39 -12.93 -0.60
N TYR A 59 -10.84 -12.42 0.55
CA TYR A 59 -11.30 -11.05 0.68
C TYR A 59 -10.16 -10.03 0.52
N VAL A 60 -8.98 -10.32 1.01
CA VAL A 60 -7.80 -9.45 0.91
C VAL A 60 -7.17 -9.52 -0.49
N HIS A 61 -6.98 -10.73 -1.00
CA HIS A 61 -6.33 -10.94 -2.29
C HIS A 61 -7.22 -10.58 -3.48
N HIS A 62 -8.49 -10.93 -3.39
CA HIS A 62 -9.46 -10.81 -4.46
C HIS A 62 -10.63 -9.91 -4.07
N THR A 63 -10.35 -8.78 -3.41
CA THR A 63 -11.35 -7.89 -2.82
C THR A 63 -12.41 -7.49 -3.84
N SER A 64 -12.04 -7.04 -5.03
CA SER A 64 -13.03 -6.61 -6.02
C SER A 64 -13.87 -7.76 -6.57
N LYS A 65 -13.27 -8.94 -6.76
CA LYS A 65 -13.97 -10.16 -7.22
C LYS A 65 -14.93 -10.73 -6.18
N THR A 66 -14.61 -10.54 -4.89
CA THR A 66 -15.40 -11.09 -3.77
C THR A 66 -16.34 -10.08 -3.17
N LEU A 67 -15.87 -8.87 -2.93
CA LEU A 67 -16.52 -7.79 -2.18
C LEU A 67 -16.88 -6.59 -3.04
N GLY A 68 -16.39 -6.53 -4.29
CA GLY A 68 -16.60 -5.42 -5.22
C GLY A 68 -17.96 -5.45 -5.92
N PRO A 69 -18.16 -4.56 -6.92
CA PRO A 69 -19.44 -4.43 -7.62
C PRO A 69 -19.94 -5.74 -8.22
N ASP A 70 -19.05 -6.52 -8.83
CA ASP A 70 -19.34 -7.83 -9.42
C ASP A 70 -19.11 -8.99 -8.45
N GLY A 71 -18.84 -8.68 -7.19
CA GLY A 71 -18.54 -9.66 -6.16
C GLY A 71 -19.74 -10.52 -5.77
N ASN A 72 -19.44 -11.73 -5.33
CA ASN A 72 -20.44 -12.69 -4.87
C ASN A 72 -20.87 -12.47 -3.41
N LYS A 73 -20.10 -11.69 -2.64
CA LYS A 73 -20.41 -11.33 -1.26
C LYS A 73 -20.87 -9.88 -1.20
N LYS A 74 -22.07 -9.66 -0.70
CA LYS A 74 -22.71 -8.34 -0.60
C LYS A 74 -23.37 -8.18 0.75
N TYR A 75 -23.68 -6.94 1.10
CA TYR A 75 -24.58 -6.65 2.22
C TYR A 75 -25.97 -7.25 1.99
N PRO A 76 -26.80 -7.41 3.05
CA PRO A 76 -28.15 -7.96 2.92
C PRO A 76 -29.06 -7.19 1.96
N ASP A 77 -28.81 -5.91 1.73
CA ASP A 77 -29.52 -5.05 0.79
C ASP A 77 -29.03 -5.18 -0.66
N GLY A 78 -28.04 -6.05 -0.91
CA GLY A 78 -27.41 -6.24 -2.22
C GLY A 78 -26.30 -5.27 -2.57
N THR A 79 -25.99 -4.30 -1.70
CA THR A 79 -24.90 -3.34 -1.91
C THR A 79 -23.52 -4.04 -1.81
N PRO A 80 -22.56 -3.75 -2.70
CA PRO A 80 -21.21 -4.27 -2.58
C PRO A 80 -20.46 -3.62 -1.40
N TYR A 81 -19.53 -4.35 -0.80
CA TYR A 81 -18.65 -3.81 0.26
C TYR A 81 -17.63 -2.79 -0.28
N SER A 82 -17.27 -2.91 -1.55
CA SER A 82 -16.39 -1.95 -2.24
C SER A 82 -17.02 -1.53 -3.55
N THR A 83 -16.89 -0.25 -3.89
CA THR A 83 -17.39 0.32 -5.16
C THR A 83 -16.32 0.39 -6.24
N THR A 84 -15.08 0.02 -5.93
CA THR A 84 -13.93 0.07 -6.85
C THR A 84 -13.44 -1.32 -7.23
N THR A 85 -12.65 -1.39 -8.30
CA THR A 85 -11.98 -2.61 -8.76
C THR A 85 -10.62 -2.84 -8.10
N ILE A 86 -10.25 -2.03 -7.09
CA ILE A 86 -9.03 -2.21 -6.32
C ILE A 86 -9.22 -3.33 -5.30
N ALA A 87 -8.18 -4.14 -5.10
CA ALA A 87 -8.09 -5.05 -3.96
C ALA A 87 -7.09 -4.55 -2.92
N CYS A 88 -7.20 -5.07 -1.69
CA CYS A 88 -6.21 -4.79 -0.65
C CYS A 88 -4.79 -5.17 -1.13
N SER A 89 -4.65 -6.31 -1.82
CA SER A 89 -3.39 -6.76 -2.41
C SER A 89 -2.87 -5.89 -3.57
N SER A 90 -3.63 -4.90 -4.04
CA SER A 90 -3.11 -3.90 -5.00
C SER A 90 -2.07 -2.97 -4.36
N CYS A 91 -2.18 -2.75 -3.05
CA CYS A 91 -1.24 -1.96 -2.24
C CYS A 91 -0.47 -2.86 -1.28
N HIS A 92 -1.11 -3.84 -0.66
CA HIS A 92 -0.50 -4.82 0.23
C HIS A 92 0.00 -6.00 -0.61
N PHE A 93 1.23 -5.86 -1.11
CA PHE A 93 1.80 -6.77 -2.12
C PHE A 93 1.67 -8.24 -1.71
N THR A 94 1.17 -9.07 -2.63
CA THR A 94 0.85 -10.49 -2.41
C THR A 94 -0.01 -10.78 -1.16
N GLY A 95 -0.95 -9.87 -0.83
CA GLY A 95 -1.83 -10.03 0.34
C GLY A 95 -1.19 -9.68 1.67
N GLY A 96 -0.10 -8.90 1.65
CA GLY A 96 0.49 -8.33 2.85
C GLY A 96 1.54 -9.19 3.54
N HIS A 97 2.07 -10.22 2.88
CA HIS A 97 3.15 -11.03 3.45
C HIS A 97 4.55 -10.72 2.89
N VAL A 98 4.69 -9.75 2.01
CA VAL A 98 6.00 -9.34 1.48
C VAL A 98 6.58 -8.16 2.25
N PRO A 99 7.82 -8.29 2.75
CA PRO A 99 8.55 -7.17 3.35
C PRO A 99 8.63 -5.97 2.38
N PHE A 100 8.57 -4.76 2.91
CA PHE A 100 8.56 -3.50 2.16
C PHE A 100 7.37 -3.29 1.21
N GLY A 101 6.53 -4.31 1.00
CA GLY A 101 5.32 -4.27 0.19
C GLY A 101 4.05 -3.88 0.95
N THR A 102 4.13 -2.98 1.92
CA THR A 102 3.06 -2.68 2.87
C THR A 102 2.54 -3.94 3.59
N PRO A 103 3.40 -4.62 4.36
CA PRO A 103 3.05 -5.89 4.99
C PRO A 103 1.90 -5.75 5.97
N MET A 104 1.07 -6.81 6.09
CA MET A 104 -0.03 -6.87 7.04
C MET A 104 0.28 -7.68 8.29
N TYR A 105 1.29 -8.55 8.26
CA TYR A 105 1.67 -9.40 9.40
C TYR A 105 2.06 -8.63 10.66
N GLN A 106 2.29 -7.34 10.53
CA GLN A 106 2.61 -6.45 11.63
C GLN A 106 1.40 -5.73 12.21
N SER A 107 0.28 -5.75 11.50
CA SER A 107 -0.86 -4.90 11.83
C SER A 107 -1.51 -5.24 13.17
N PRO A 108 -1.65 -6.51 13.59
CA PRO A 108 -2.20 -6.82 14.90
C PRO A 108 -1.41 -6.19 16.05
N ASP A 109 -0.10 -6.33 16.04
CA ASP A 109 0.77 -5.78 17.09
C ASP A 109 0.88 -4.26 17.00
N LYS A 110 0.89 -3.70 15.81
CA LYS A 110 0.90 -2.26 15.60
C LYS A 110 -0.29 -1.57 16.24
N TYR A 111 -1.45 -2.22 16.24
CA TYR A 111 -2.69 -1.67 16.80
C TYR A 111 -2.99 -2.18 18.21
N ALA A 112 -2.41 -3.34 18.62
CA ALA A 112 -2.50 -3.83 19.99
C ALA A 112 -1.72 -2.92 20.93
N GLY A 113 -2.43 -2.24 21.82
CA GLY A 113 -1.79 -1.45 22.87
C GLY A 113 -1.25 -0.08 22.47
N LEU A 114 -1.45 0.37 21.22
CA LEU A 114 -1.23 1.78 20.91
C LEU A 114 -2.28 2.60 21.67
N PRO A 115 -1.87 3.42 22.66
CA PRO A 115 -2.82 4.18 23.44
C PRO A 115 -3.56 5.21 22.59
N TYR A 116 -3.10 5.46 21.35
CA TYR A 116 -3.51 6.66 20.67
C TYR A 116 -3.02 6.75 19.22
N PHE A 117 -3.95 6.71 18.26
CA PHE A 117 -3.65 7.14 16.90
C PHE A 117 -3.83 8.67 16.83
N ARG A 118 -2.72 9.40 16.84
CA ARG A 118 -2.70 10.84 17.03
C ARG A 118 -3.63 11.67 16.14
N PRO A 119 -3.83 11.40 14.84
CA PRO A 119 -4.72 12.27 14.09
C PRO A 119 -6.18 12.21 14.50
N LEU A 120 -6.64 11.12 15.12
CA LEU A 120 -8.07 10.88 15.33
C LEU A 120 -8.50 10.90 16.80
N ASN A 121 -7.62 11.16 17.74
CA ASN A 121 -7.90 11.26 19.17
C ASN A 121 -8.67 10.05 19.78
N TYR A 122 -8.54 8.86 19.19
CA TYR A 122 -9.12 7.62 19.72
C TYR A 122 -8.17 6.42 19.52
N ARG A 123 -8.40 5.38 20.30
CA ARG A 123 -7.73 4.09 20.10
C ARG A 123 -8.22 3.49 18.79
N ARG A 124 -7.29 3.06 17.98
CA ARG A 124 -7.57 2.39 16.72
C ARG A 124 -7.14 0.95 16.84
N ASP A 125 -8.08 0.05 16.65
CA ASP A 125 -7.78 -1.38 16.50
C ASP A 125 -7.59 -1.77 15.03
N LEU A 126 -7.36 -3.05 14.79
CA LEU A 126 -7.15 -3.58 13.45
C LEU A 126 -8.40 -3.40 12.58
N GLU A 127 -9.59 -3.61 13.14
CA GLU A 127 -10.86 -3.45 12.46
C GLU A 127 -11.10 -2.00 12.04
N ASP A 128 -10.77 -1.03 12.89
CA ASP A 128 -10.84 0.38 12.55
C ASP A 128 -9.92 0.72 11.38
N SER A 129 -8.75 0.09 11.30
CA SER A 129 -7.82 0.26 10.18
C SER A 129 -8.35 -0.31 8.89
N ILE A 130 -9.00 -1.47 8.95
CA ILE A 130 -9.65 -2.09 7.80
C ILE A 130 -10.81 -1.20 7.31
N ILE A 131 -11.67 -0.74 8.22
CA ILE A 131 -12.79 0.18 7.91
C ILE A 131 -12.27 1.44 7.22
N ASP A 132 -11.21 2.02 7.76
CA ASP A 132 -10.60 3.22 7.22
C ASP A 132 -10.05 2.99 5.80
N CYS A 133 -9.42 1.85 5.56
CA CYS A 133 -8.92 1.51 4.23
C CYS A 133 -10.07 1.36 3.21
N PHE A 134 -11.18 0.73 3.57
CA PHE A 134 -12.35 0.69 2.69
C PHE A 134 -12.82 2.09 2.30
N ARG A 135 -12.95 2.99 3.28
CA ARG A 135 -13.46 4.35 3.07
C ARG A 135 -12.44 5.29 2.44
N ASN A 136 -11.23 5.31 2.96
CA ASN A 136 -10.21 6.29 2.58
C ASN A 136 -9.29 5.81 1.47
N CYS A 137 -8.89 4.53 1.44
CA CYS A 137 -8.00 4.04 0.39
C CYS A 137 -8.78 3.62 -0.86
N MET A 138 -9.91 2.92 -0.65
CA MET A 138 -10.67 2.29 -1.72
C MET A 138 -11.93 3.08 -2.12
N ASN A 139 -12.19 4.23 -1.47
CA ASN A 139 -13.35 5.09 -1.74
C ASN A 139 -14.70 4.35 -1.67
N ALA A 140 -14.82 3.37 -0.78
CA ALA A 140 -16.07 2.66 -0.58
C ALA A 140 -17.05 3.50 0.23
N ALA A 141 -18.31 3.55 -0.21
CA ALA A 141 -19.39 4.26 0.50
C ALA A 141 -19.66 3.63 1.88
N GLN A 142 -19.41 2.32 2.00
CA GLN A 142 -19.58 1.55 3.22
C GLN A 142 -18.30 0.76 3.51
N ALA A 143 -18.20 0.25 4.74
CA ALA A 143 -17.16 -0.67 5.17
C ALA A 143 -17.81 -1.76 6.03
N PRO A 144 -17.27 -2.99 6.07
CA PRO A 144 -17.82 -4.04 6.91
C PRO A 144 -17.83 -3.59 8.38
N ALA A 145 -18.94 -3.83 9.09
CA ALA A 145 -18.99 -3.57 10.52
C ALA A 145 -18.04 -4.52 11.28
N LYS A 146 -17.59 -4.12 12.47
CA LYS A 146 -16.71 -4.97 13.30
C LYS A 146 -17.33 -6.34 13.62
N THR A 147 -18.66 -6.42 13.67
CA THR A 147 -19.41 -7.66 13.90
C THR A 147 -19.69 -8.46 12.63
N ASP A 148 -19.33 -7.95 11.45
CA ASP A 148 -19.55 -8.63 10.18
C ASP A 148 -18.65 -9.86 10.04
N SER A 149 -19.16 -10.89 9.35
CA SER A 149 -18.39 -12.10 9.05
C SER A 149 -17.21 -11.80 8.14
N VAL A 150 -17.35 -10.86 7.20
CA VAL A 150 -16.26 -10.41 6.31
C VAL A 150 -15.13 -9.82 7.15
N MET A 151 -15.46 -8.94 8.11
CA MET A 151 -14.46 -8.35 9.00
C MET A 151 -13.72 -9.41 9.82
N ARG A 152 -14.47 -10.34 10.44
CA ARG A 152 -13.87 -11.41 11.24
C ARG A 152 -12.92 -12.29 10.42
N ASP A 153 -13.32 -12.65 9.21
CA ASP A 153 -12.48 -13.47 8.33
C ASP A 153 -11.22 -12.71 7.87
N MET A 154 -11.32 -11.40 7.57
CA MET A 154 -10.14 -10.57 7.24
C MET A 154 -9.17 -10.45 8.42
N VAL A 155 -9.70 -10.21 9.62
CA VAL A 155 -8.90 -10.16 10.85
C VAL A 155 -8.23 -11.52 11.12
N ALA A 156 -8.96 -12.62 10.95
CA ALA A 156 -8.40 -13.97 11.11
C ALA A 156 -7.23 -14.23 10.15
N TYR A 157 -7.33 -13.78 8.90
CA TYR A 157 -6.23 -13.88 7.94
C TYR A 157 -5.03 -13.03 8.36
N ILE A 158 -5.23 -11.78 8.72
CA ILE A 158 -4.15 -10.87 9.12
C ILE A 158 -3.48 -11.36 10.41
N GLN A 159 -4.26 -11.85 11.37
CA GLN A 159 -3.73 -12.46 12.59
C GLN A 159 -2.93 -13.73 12.26
N TRP A 160 -3.42 -14.58 11.38
CA TRP A 160 -2.72 -15.77 10.94
C TRP A 160 -1.37 -15.43 10.28
N LEU A 161 -1.29 -14.32 9.51
CA LEU A 161 -0.02 -13.81 9.00
C LEU A 161 0.92 -13.38 10.15
N ALA A 162 0.40 -12.64 11.13
CA ALA A 162 1.18 -12.18 12.27
C ALA A 162 1.72 -13.33 13.11
N ASP A 163 0.92 -14.37 13.33
CA ASP A 163 1.32 -15.57 14.06
C ASP A 163 2.44 -16.35 13.35
N GLY A 164 2.67 -16.08 12.08
CA GLY A 164 3.80 -16.63 11.31
C GLY A 164 5.13 -15.95 11.63
N VAL A 165 5.13 -14.77 12.23
CA VAL A 165 6.37 -14.07 12.62
C VAL A 165 6.98 -14.72 13.86
N THR A 166 8.14 -15.33 13.70
CA THR A 166 8.82 -16.10 14.75
C THR A 166 9.91 -15.32 15.47
N ASP A 167 10.43 -14.26 14.88
CA ASP A 167 11.43 -13.41 15.52
C ASP A 167 10.78 -12.51 16.59
N PRO A 168 11.12 -12.67 17.88
CA PRO A 168 10.56 -11.85 18.94
C PRO A 168 10.88 -10.36 18.80
N ASN A 169 11.92 -9.99 18.07
CA ASN A 169 12.23 -8.60 17.77
C ASN A 169 11.29 -8.01 16.71
N MET A 170 10.52 -8.84 16.04
CA MET A 170 9.49 -8.47 15.07
C MET A 170 8.07 -8.54 15.63
N GLN A 171 7.91 -8.72 16.93
CA GLN A 171 6.63 -8.81 17.63
C GLN A 171 6.48 -7.67 18.64
N GLY A 172 5.24 -7.26 18.89
CA GLY A 172 4.90 -6.32 19.96
C GLY A 172 4.87 -4.83 19.55
N PRO A 173 4.29 -3.98 20.40
CA PRO A 173 4.16 -2.56 20.13
C PRO A 173 5.53 -1.87 20.09
N GLY A 174 5.83 -1.16 19.04
CA GLY A 174 7.03 -0.30 18.95
C GLY A 174 8.12 -0.75 17.96
N TRP A 175 7.99 -1.86 17.27
CA TRP A 175 8.97 -2.34 16.28
C TRP A 175 8.84 -1.70 14.88
N VAL A 176 8.29 -0.50 14.84
CA VAL A 176 8.14 0.34 13.64
C VAL A 176 9.42 0.57 12.82
N ASN A 177 10.58 0.21 13.32
CA ASN A 177 11.87 0.46 12.68
C ASN A 177 12.58 -0.80 12.16
N LEU A 178 11.91 -1.94 12.12
CA LEU A 178 12.54 -3.16 11.61
C LEU A 178 12.60 -3.18 10.08
N PRO A 179 13.62 -3.81 9.51
CA PRO A 179 13.71 -4.01 8.06
C PRO A 179 12.43 -4.67 7.53
N GLY A 180 11.84 -4.08 6.50
CA GLY A 180 10.59 -4.59 5.93
C GLY A 180 9.32 -4.02 6.52
N ASN A 181 9.39 -3.22 7.58
CA ASN A 181 8.24 -2.56 8.17
C ASN A 181 7.82 -1.33 7.34
N GLY A 182 6.63 -1.39 6.77
CA GLY A 182 6.10 -0.29 5.96
C GLY A 182 6.72 -0.20 4.57
N LEU A 183 6.76 1.02 4.05
CA LEU A 183 7.39 1.33 2.76
C LEU A 183 8.81 1.83 2.98
N PRO A 184 9.79 1.37 2.20
CA PRO A 184 11.14 1.89 2.29
C PRO A 184 11.16 3.36 1.84
N ALA A 185 12.06 4.13 2.42
CA ALA A 185 12.36 5.45 1.88
C ALA A 185 12.98 5.28 0.49
N VAL A 186 12.48 6.03 -0.49
CA VAL A 186 13.04 6.01 -1.85
C VAL A 186 14.51 6.42 -1.86
N ASP A 187 14.85 7.35 -0.97
CA ASP A 187 16.19 7.87 -0.73
C ASP A 187 16.26 8.48 0.68
N PRO A 188 17.38 8.36 1.43
CA PRO A 188 17.53 9.03 2.72
C PRO A 188 17.36 10.55 2.66
N ASN A 189 17.62 11.17 1.51
CA ASN A 189 17.51 12.61 1.29
C ASN A 189 16.21 13.01 0.57
N VAL A 190 15.23 12.15 0.49
CA VAL A 190 13.99 12.36 -0.28
C VAL A 190 13.25 13.65 0.07
N ALA A 191 13.36 14.12 1.32
CA ALA A 191 12.74 15.37 1.77
C ALA A 191 13.26 16.63 1.02
N ASN A 192 14.47 16.56 0.45
CA ASN A 192 15.09 17.64 -0.34
C ASN A 192 14.99 17.39 -1.86
N MET A 193 14.42 16.28 -2.28
CA MET A 193 14.25 15.98 -3.70
C MET A 193 12.97 16.62 -4.25
N THR A 194 12.98 16.94 -5.53
CA THR A 194 11.81 17.41 -6.27
C THR A 194 11.49 16.44 -7.38
N GLY A 195 10.24 15.99 -7.46
CA GLY A 195 9.76 15.15 -8.53
C GLY A 195 9.40 15.95 -9.78
N ASN A 196 9.66 15.37 -10.94
CA ASN A 196 9.35 15.95 -12.24
C ASN A 196 8.25 15.13 -12.95
N PRO A 197 6.99 15.60 -12.99
CA PRO A 197 5.89 14.85 -13.59
C PRO A 197 6.04 14.66 -15.12
N ILE A 198 6.78 15.53 -15.82
CA ILE A 198 7.03 15.38 -17.26
C ILE A 198 8.02 14.22 -17.49
N ALA A 199 9.10 14.18 -16.75
CA ALA A 199 10.04 13.05 -16.77
C ALA A 199 9.33 11.75 -16.34
N GLY A 200 8.53 11.81 -15.28
CA GLY A 200 7.71 10.70 -14.79
C GLY A 200 6.76 10.14 -15.85
N ARG A 201 6.07 11.02 -16.61
CA ARG A 201 5.21 10.59 -17.73
C ARG A 201 5.99 9.85 -18.81
N ASN A 202 7.17 10.32 -19.16
CA ASN A 202 7.99 9.67 -20.16
C ASN A 202 8.45 8.29 -19.72
N LEU A 203 8.91 8.17 -18.46
CA LEU A 203 9.29 6.90 -17.84
C LEU A 203 8.10 5.95 -17.72
N TYR A 204 6.95 6.45 -17.28
CA TYR A 204 5.72 5.68 -17.19
C TYR A 204 5.33 5.07 -18.54
N ASN A 205 5.33 5.89 -19.60
CA ASN A 205 5.00 5.43 -20.95
C ASN A 205 5.98 4.37 -21.46
N ALA A 206 7.25 4.47 -21.11
CA ALA A 206 8.28 3.54 -21.54
C ALA A 206 8.25 2.21 -20.78
N GLN A 207 7.95 2.23 -19.46
CA GLN A 207 8.17 1.07 -18.59
C GLN A 207 6.90 0.53 -17.97
N CYS A 208 5.94 1.37 -17.61
CA CYS A 208 4.77 1.00 -16.80
C CYS A 208 3.51 0.76 -17.63
N SER A 209 3.33 1.57 -18.70
CA SER A 209 2.10 1.60 -19.50
C SER A 209 1.79 0.27 -20.17
N LYS A 210 2.79 -0.56 -20.46
CA LYS A 210 2.61 -1.91 -21.02
C LYS A 210 1.75 -2.83 -20.12
N CYS A 211 1.79 -2.60 -18.80
CA CYS A 211 1.00 -3.34 -17.82
C CYS A 211 -0.17 -2.50 -17.31
N HIS A 212 0.10 -1.29 -16.81
CA HIS A 212 -0.89 -0.42 -16.20
C HIS A 212 -1.73 0.39 -17.21
N SER A 213 -1.57 0.17 -18.50
CA SER A 213 -2.18 0.90 -19.61
C SER A 213 -1.72 2.36 -19.68
N LYS A 214 -1.86 2.99 -20.86
CA LYS A 214 -1.37 4.34 -21.09
C LYS A 214 -2.08 5.40 -20.24
N ASP A 215 -3.37 5.16 -19.99
CA ASP A 215 -4.25 6.07 -19.26
C ASP A 215 -4.50 5.61 -17.80
N GLY A 216 -3.69 4.67 -17.30
CA GLY A 216 -3.67 4.24 -15.91
C GLY A 216 -4.75 3.31 -15.38
N PRO A 217 -5.79 2.90 -16.16
CA PRO A 217 -6.85 2.04 -15.62
C PRO A 217 -6.38 0.60 -15.33
N GLY A 218 -5.14 0.26 -15.65
CA GLY A 218 -4.66 -1.10 -15.51
C GLY A 218 -5.35 -2.07 -16.47
N ARG A 219 -5.37 -3.34 -16.09
CA ARG A 219 -6.14 -4.38 -16.80
C ARG A 219 -7.33 -4.88 -15.99
N GLY A 220 -7.63 -4.20 -14.89
CA GLY A 220 -8.64 -4.59 -13.94
C GLY A 220 -8.27 -5.83 -13.13
N GLU A 221 -9.19 -6.25 -12.27
CA GLU A 221 -9.09 -7.55 -11.64
C GLU A 221 -9.46 -8.66 -12.62
N TYR A 222 -9.00 -9.85 -12.27
CA TYR A 222 -9.34 -11.10 -12.94
C TYR A 222 -10.85 -11.17 -13.23
N ARG A 223 -11.22 -11.23 -14.50
CA ARG A 223 -12.56 -11.66 -14.90
C ARG A 223 -12.57 -13.17 -14.98
N ARG A 224 -13.62 -13.79 -14.43
CA ARG A 224 -13.78 -15.25 -14.44
C ARG A 224 -13.54 -15.84 -15.83
N GLY A 225 -12.50 -16.68 -15.96
CA GLY A 225 -12.09 -17.29 -17.23
C GLY A 225 -11.00 -16.57 -18.00
N GLU A 226 -10.46 -15.44 -17.50
CA GLU A 226 -9.29 -14.80 -18.09
C GLU A 226 -8.00 -15.28 -17.41
N ASN A 227 -7.09 -15.81 -18.20
CA ASN A 227 -5.76 -16.25 -17.74
C ASN A 227 -4.75 -15.10 -17.90
N ARG A 228 -5.02 -13.96 -17.21
CA ARG A 228 -4.16 -12.77 -17.29
C ARG A 228 -3.80 -12.26 -15.90
N PRO A 229 -2.54 -11.79 -15.69
CA PRO A 229 -2.16 -11.16 -14.45
C PRO A 229 -3.06 -9.96 -14.18
N ARG A 230 -3.49 -9.85 -12.93
CA ARG A 230 -4.14 -8.65 -12.42
C ARG A 230 -3.16 -7.48 -12.44
N VAL A 231 -3.56 -6.37 -13.01
CA VAL A 231 -2.80 -5.13 -12.97
C VAL A 231 -3.72 -4.02 -12.48
N PRO A 232 -3.50 -3.48 -11.28
CA PRO A 232 -4.40 -2.52 -10.68
C PRO A 232 -4.41 -1.19 -11.45
N ALA A 233 -5.54 -0.50 -11.38
CA ALA A 233 -5.64 0.89 -11.80
C ALA A 233 -4.78 1.77 -10.88
N LEU A 234 -4.02 2.69 -11.46
CA LEU A 234 -3.19 3.62 -10.72
C LEU A 234 -3.87 4.97 -10.48
N TRP A 235 -4.83 5.34 -11.33
CA TRP A 235 -5.66 6.54 -11.21
C TRP A 235 -7.02 6.34 -11.90
N GLY A 236 -7.83 7.40 -11.96
CA GLY A 236 -9.21 7.32 -12.41
C GLY A 236 -10.13 6.78 -11.32
N ASN A 237 -11.39 6.50 -11.67
CA ASN A 237 -12.41 6.08 -10.72
C ASN A 237 -12.10 4.75 -10.03
N ASP A 238 -11.35 3.89 -10.70
CA ASP A 238 -10.91 2.58 -10.18
C ASP A 238 -9.51 2.63 -9.55
N GLY A 239 -8.87 3.79 -9.48
CA GLY A 239 -7.61 4.00 -8.79
C GLY A 239 -7.80 4.19 -7.29
N TYR A 240 -6.70 4.12 -6.54
CA TYR A 240 -6.73 4.46 -5.12
C TYR A 240 -7.06 5.95 -4.93
N SER A 241 -7.73 6.26 -3.82
CA SER A 241 -8.18 7.62 -3.52
C SER A 241 -7.06 8.50 -2.94
N ARG A 242 -7.35 9.79 -2.79
CA ARG A 242 -6.43 10.74 -2.13
C ARG A 242 -6.18 10.41 -0.65
N GLY A 243 -7.01 9.59 -0.01
CA GLY A 243 -6.82 9.12 1.36
C GLY A 243 -5.89 7.92 1.50
N ALA A 244 -5.48 7.29 0.41
CA ALA A 244 -4.58 6.15 0.44
C ALA A 244 -3.14 6.59 0.78
N ALA A 245 -2.40 5.72 1.49
CA ALA A 245 -0.99 5.97 1.81
C ALA A 245 -0.12 6.21 0.57
N PHE A 246 -0.49 5.66 -0.57
CA PHE A 246 0.20 5.87 -1.85
C PHE A 246 -0.05 7.24 -2.48
N TYR A 247 -1.05 7.99 -2.02
CA TYR A 247 -1.20 9.38 -2.43
C TYR A 247 -0.12 10.30 -1.83
N ASN A 248 0.63 9.81 -0.85
CA ASN A 248 1.90 10.40 -0.45
C ASN A 248 2.98 10.01 -1.48
N SER A 249 3.52 11.00 -2.20
CA SER A 249 4.47 10.76 -3.29
C SER A 249 5.76 10.08 -2.85
N GLN A 250 6.23 10.31 -1.62
CA GLN A 250 7.41 9.63 -1.07
C GLN A 250 7.12 8.13 -0.84
N ASN A 251 5.94 7.80 -0.32
CA ASN A 251 5.53 6.42 -0.09
C ASN A 251 5.40 5.66 -1.41
N LEU A 252 4.74 6.27 -2.38
CA LEU A 252 4.58 5.66 -3.70
C LEU A 252 5.93 5.48 -4.40
N ALA A 253 6.84 6.46 -4.30
CA ALA A 253 8.18 6.36 -4.86
C ALA A 253 8.99 5.22 -4.23
N GLY A 254 8.92 5.05 -2.92
CA GLY A 254 9.54 3.93 -2.21
C GLY A 254 9.03 2.59 -2.71
N TYR A 255 7.70 2.46 -2.83
CA TYR A 255 7.07 1.24 -3.36
C TYR A 255 7.48 0.95 -4.82
N ILE A 256 7.46 1.97 -5.68
CA ILE A 256 7.87 1.83 -7.08
C ILE A 256 9.32 1.36 -7.18
N LYS A 257 10.22 1.99 -6.44
CA LYS A 257 11.64 1.61 -6.46
C LYS A 257 11.87 0.17 -6.01
N GLU A 258 11.17 -0.25 -4.96
CA GLU A 258 11.37 -1.58 -4.34
C GLU A 258 10.75 -2.72 -5.15
N HIS A 259 9.56 -2.49 -5.75
CA HIS A 259 8.76 -3.58 -6.32
C HIS A 259 8.49 -3.46 -7.81
N MET A 260 8.81 -2.32 -8.46
CA MET A 260 8.48 -2.10 -9.85
C MET A 260 9.73 -1.80 -10.71
N PRO A 261 9.76 -2.25 -11.98
CA PRO A 261 8.77 -3.10 -12.66
C PRO A 261 8.67 -4.50 -12.04
N MET A 262 7.44 -5.02 -11.90
CA MET A 262 7.25 -6.38 -11.40
C MET A 262 8.02 -7.39 -12.28
N GLY A 263 8.83 -8.23 -11.65
CA GLY A 263 9.72 -9.19 -12.30
C GLY A 263 11.13 -8.64 -12.59
N ASP A 264 11.36 -7.33 -12.39
CA ASP A 264 12.68 -6.69 -12.51
C ASP A 264 12.79 -5.51 -11.51
N PRO A 265 12.59 -5.76 -10.22
CA PRO A 265 12.58 -4.73 -9.19
C PRO A 265 13.98 -4.12 -8.97
N LEU A 266 14.05 -3.01 -8.25
CA LEU A 266 15.28 -2.30 -7.85
C LEU A 266 16.12 -1.75 -9.01
N THR A 267 15.60 -1.74 -10.25
CA THR A 267 16.31 -1.23 -11.43
C THR A 267 16.19 0.27 -11.61
N LEU A 268 15.23 0.89 -10.91
CA LEU A 268 14.97 2.32 -10.99
C LEU A 268 15.85 3.12 -10.03
N SER A 269 16.36 4.27 -10.50
CA SER A 269 16.96 5.24 -9.59
C SER A 269 15.90 5.86 -8.68
N ALA A 270 16.33 6.39 -7.52
CA ALA A 270 15.44 7.10 -6.60
C ALA A 270 14.70 8.26 -7.30
N GLN A 271 15.40 9.05 -8.13
CA GLN A 271 14.79 10.15 -8.87
C GLN A 271 13.77 9.65 -9.90
N ALA A 272 14.07 8.59 -10.64
CA ALA A 272 13.13 8.00 -11.61
C ALA A 272 11.85 7.50 -10.92
N ALA A 273 11.99 6.82 -9.78
CA ALA A 273 10.85 6.36 -8.99
C ALA A 273 10.01 7.54 -8.45
N LEU A 274 10.67 8.61 -7.98
CA LEU A 274 10.01 9.82 -7.50
C LEU A 274 9.28 10.56 -8.63
N ASP A 275 9.92 10.72 -9.79
CA ASP A 275 9.30 11.36 -10.96
C ASP A 275 8.03 10.62 -11.40
N MET A 276 8.07 9.28 -11.43
CA MET A 276 6.90 8.45 -11.73
C MET A 276 5.81 8.56 -10.64
N ALA A 277 6.19 8.59 -9.37
CA ALA A 277 5.25 8.71 -8.27
C ALA A 277 4.47 10.04 -8.35
N VAL A 278 5.16 11.15 -8.58
CA VAL A 278 4.49 12.46 -8.71
C VAL A 278 3.61 12.53 -9.96
N TYR A 279 4.06 11.96 -11.07
CA TYR A 279 3.23 11.86 -12.28
C TYR A 279 1.94 11.06 -12.03
N ILE A 280 2.04 9.90 -11.38
CA ILE A 280 0.88 9.05 -11.06
C ILE A 280 -0.06 9.77 -10.09
N ASN A 281 0.47 10.44 -9.06
CA ASN A 281 -0.32 11.14 -8.07
C ASN A 281 -0.97 12.42 -8.58
N ASP A 282 -0.41 13.03 -9.62
CA ASP A 282 -0.98 14.19 -10.30
C ASP A 282 -2.21 13.86 -11.17
N GLN A 283 -2.45 12.57 -11.44
CA GLN A 283 -3.60 12.16 -12.25
C GLN A 283 -4.92 12.21 -11.48
N PRO A 284 -6.06 12.45 -12.16
CA PRO A 284 -7.39 12.48 -11.55
C PRO A 284 -7.71 11.17 -10.80
N ARG A 285 -8.26 11.28 -9.59
CA ARG A 285 -8.64 10.14 -8.75
C ARG A 285 -9.75 10.49 -7.78
N PRO A 286 -10.44 9.51 -7.16
CA PRO A 286 -11.44 9.75 -6.13
C PRO A 286 -10.84 10.52 -4.96
N SER A 287 -11.62 11.46 -4.40
CA SER A 287 -11.19 12.22 -3.22
C SER A 287 -11.06 11.33 -1.97
N GLY A 288 -11.84 10.26 -1.91
CA GLY A 288 -11.97 9.48 -0.68
C GLY A 288 -12.57 10.31 0.45
N MET A 289 -12.60 9.74 1.64
CA MET A 289 -12.95 10.47 2.87
C MET A 289 -11.69 11.02 3.57
N ALA A 290 -10.65 11.35 2.80
CA ALA A 290 -9.33 11.79 3.28
C ALA A 290 -9.39 12.94 4.27
N ASN A 291 -10.43 13.76 4.19
CA ASN A 291 -10.60 14.96 4.99
C ASN A 291 -10.81 14.67 6.48
N GLN A 292 -11.12 13.43 6.88
CA GLN A 292 -11.43 13.15 8.29
C GLN A 292 -10.17 12.91 9.14
N MET A 293 -9.05 12.50 8.54
CA MET A 293 -7.89 12.06 9.28
C MET A 293 -7.04 13.22 9.85
N PHE A 294 -6.90 14.31 9.09
CA PHE A 294 -6.06 15.45 9.47
C PHE A 294 -6.80 16.79 9.54
N CYS A 295 -8.10 16.83 9.22
CA CYS A 295 -8.85 18.09 9.11
C CYS A 295 -9.56 18.53 10.39
N HIS A 296 -9.19 18.00 11.54
CA HIS A 296 -9.70 18.41 12.83
C HIS A 296 -8.60 19.04 13.70
N THR A 297 -9.03 19.82 14.66
CA THR A 297 -8.12 20.37 15.67
C THR A 297 -7.92 19.34 16.77
N GLU A 298 -6.66 19.11 17.12
CA GLU A 298 -6.27 18.17 18.19
C GLU A 298 -6.64 18.71 19.58
N THR A 299 -6.59 17.84 20.59
CA THR A 299 -6.88 18.22 22.00
C THR A 299 -5.94 19.25 22.57
N ASP A 300 -4.74 19.40 22.00
CA ASP A 300 -3.78 20.45 22.35
C ASP A 300 -3.99 21.78 21.61
N GLY A 301 -5.12 21.91 20.89
CA GLY A 301 -5.47 23.10 20.14
C GLY A 301 -4.75 23.30 18.80
N ILE A 302 -3.89 22.33 18.40
CA ILE A 302 -3.15 22.43 17.14
C ILE A 302 -3.98 21.81 15.99
N PRO A 303 -4.20 22.55 14.89
CA PRO A 303 -4.88 22.02 13.72
C PRO A 303 -4.16 20.79 13.15
N GLY A 304 -4.89 19.70 12.93
CA GLY A 304 -4.35 18.46 12.36
C GLY A 304 -3.76 18.64 10.97
N ALA A 305 -4.24 19.63 10.21
CA ALA A 305 -3.67 20.02 8.92
C ALA A 305 -2.16 20.33 8.97
N LEU A 306 -1.67 20.90 10.07
CA LEU A 306 -0.25 21.16 10.27
C LEU A 306 0.57 19.89 10.55
N ARG A 307 -0.08 18.81 10.96
CA ARG A 307 0.54 17.53 11.34
C ARG A 307 0.54 16.50 10.19
N LYS A 308 -0.11 16.83 9.07
CA LYS A 308 -0.09 15.95 7.90
C LYS A 308 1.33 15.82 7.33
N PRO A 309 1.73 14.66 6.78
CA PRO A 309 3.00 14.53 6.08
C PRO A 309 3.15 15.59 4.99
N ALA A 310 4.33 16.18 4.85
CA ALA A 310 4.58 17.29 3.91
C ALA A 310 4.32 16.91 2.44
N SER A 311 4.47 15.64 2.08
CA SER A 311 4.26 15.10 0.75
C SER A 311 2.83 14.58 0.52
N TRP A 312 1.88 14.86 1.41
CA TRP A 312 0.52 14.33 1.32
C TRP A 312 -0.53 15.42 1.22
N LEU A 313 -1.17 15.52 0.05
CA LEU A 313 -2.25 16.45 -0.22
C LEU A 313 -3.60 15.79 0.15
N VAL A 314 -4.08 16.05 1.36
CA VAL A 314 -5.31 15.41 1.90
C VAL A 314 -6.53 16.34 1.95
N GLY A 315 -6.52 17.43 1.21
CA GLY A 315 -7.72 18.26 1.04
C GLY A 315 -8.14 19.08 2.26
N CYS A 316 -7.32 19.17 3.31
CA CYS A 316 -7.49 20.15 4.37
C CYS A 316 -6.24 21.02 4.47
N ASP A 317 -6.45 22.31 4.22
CA ASP A 317 -5.37 23.30 4.22
C ASP A 317 -5.38 24.09 5.52
N TYR A 318 -4.21 24.43 5.99
CA TYR A 318 -4.07 25.37 7.08
C TYR A 318 -4.11 26.79 6.50
N PRO A 319 -4.98 27.69 7.00
CA PRO A 319 -5.05 29.04 6.50
C PRO A 319 -3.71 29.77 6.65
N GLY A 320 -3.17 30.28 5.54
CA GLY A 320 -1.88 30.96 5.52
C GLY A 320 -0.68 30.04 5.26
N GLU A 321 -0.88 28.77 5.00
CA GLU A 321 0.19 27.90 4.47
C GLU A 321 0.67 28.43 3.13
N PRO A 322 2.00 28.73 2.96
CA PRO A 322 2.49 29.40 1.76
C PRO A 322 2.77 28.44 0.59
N PHE A 323 2.46 27.17 0.74
CA PHE A 323 2.74 26.12 -0.26
C PHE A 323 1.49 25.78 -1.06
N THR A 324 1.67 25.64 -2.37
CA THR A 324 0.64 25.19 -3.28
C THR A 324 0.47 23.68 -3.23
N ASP A 325 -0.66 23.19 -3.78
CA ASP A 325 -0.88 21.75 -3.99
C ASP A 325 0.26 21.12 -4.79
N GLN A 326 0.81 21.85 -5.74
CA GLN A 326 1.94 21.39 -6.54
C GLN A 326 3.22 21.25 -5.70
N ASP A 327 3.52 22.17 -4.80
CA ASP A 327 4.66 22.08 -3.89
C ASP A 327 4.51 20.86 -2.98
N ILE A 328 3.31 20.63 -2.45
CA ILE A 328 3.00 19.47 -1.61
C ILE A 328 3.13 18.17 -2.37
N LEU A 329 2.69 18.13 -3.62
CA LEU A 329 2.70 16.92 -4.42
C LEU A 329 4.10 16.56 -4.95
N TYR A 330 4.88 17.57 -5.37
CA TYR A 330 6.15 17.36 -6.08
C TYR A 330 7.41 17.58 -5.21
N GLY A 331 7.30 18.29 -4.09
CA GLY A 331 8.43 18.67 -3.24
C GLY A 331 9.21 19.90 -3.76
N PRO A 332 10.30 20.27 -3.13
CA PRO A 332 10.92 19.60 -1.99
C PRO A 332 10.12 19.78 -0.69
N TRP A 333 10.10 18.76 0.17
CA TRP A 333 9.22 18.73 1.35
C TRP A 333 9.88 19.22 2.64
N ALA A 334 11.21 19.34 2.68
CA ALA A 334 11.89 19.85 3.86
C ALA A 334 11.46 21.28 4.26
N PRO A 335 11.30 22.23 3.32
CA PRO A 335 10.78 23.56 3.63
C PRO A 335 9.36 23.55 4.21
N ILE A 336 8.48 22.68 3.66
CA ILE A 336 7.10 22.51 4.11
C ILE A 336 7.06 22.00 5.55
N THR A 337 7.85 20.97 5.83
CA THR A 337 7.98 20.40 7.18
C THR A 337 8.52 21.42 8.18
N ALA A 338 9.54 22.18 7.78
CA ALA A 338 10.14 23.21 8.63
C ALA A 338 9.13 24.32 8.97
N TRP A 339 8.39 24.80 7.98
CA TRP A 339 7.37 25.82 8.19
C TRP A 339 6.23 25.34 9.09
N ARG A 340 5.69 24.13 8.85
CA ARG A 340 4.63 23.54 9.68
C ARG A 340 5.08 23.36 11.13
N ASN A 341 6.30 22.90 11.37
CA ASN A 341 6.87 22.77 12.72
C ASN A 341 7.03 24.12 13.41
N ALA A 342 7.48 25.16 12.71
CA ALA A 342 7.58 26.51 13.25
C ALA A 342 6.20 27.07 13.62
N GLU A 343 5.18 26.82 12.80
CA GLU A 343 3.83 27.27 13.07
C GLU A 343 3.20 26.51 14.25
N ILE A 344 3.44 25.20 14.37
CA ILE A 344 3.05 24.42 15.56
C ILE A 344 3.68 25.01 16.83
N ASN A 345 4.97 25.32 16.79
CA ASN A 345 5.68 25.91 17.94
C ASN A 345 5.12 27.30 18.29
N ARG A 346 4.84 28.15 17.30
CA ARG A 346 4.17 29.41 17.49
C ARG A 346 2.82 29.29 18.20
N LEU A 347 2.01 28.33 17.76
CA LEU A 347 0.70 28.07 18.36
C LEU A 347 0.80 27.53 19.80
N LYS A 348 1.87 26.83 20.12
CA LYS A 348 2.17 26.35 21.48
C LYS A 348 2.79 27.38 22.39
N GLY A 349 3.15 28.57 21.87
CA GLY A 349 3.85 29.61 22.63
C GLY A 349 5.31 29.27 22.91
N LEU A 350 5.96 28.48 22.05
CA LEU A 350 7.35 28.03 22.14
C LEU A 350 8.26 28.85 21.23
#